data_490133ac11d0f2f756c8006bdd540ff0
#
_entry.id   490133ac11d0f2f756c8006bdd540ff0
#
_cell.length_a   1.000
_cell.length_b   1.000
_cell.length_c   1.000
_cell.angle_alpha   90.00
_cell.angle_beta   90.00
_cell.angle_gamma   90.00
#
_symmetry.space_group_name_H-M   'P 1'
#
loop_
_entity.id
_entity.type
_entity.pdbx_description
1 polymer ?
#
loop_
_entity_poly.entity_id
_entity_poly.type
_entity_poly.pdbx_seq_one_letter_code
_entity_poly.pdbx_strand_id
1 'polypeptide(L)'
;MNELRDVFTKYKAVVFFDTETTGLEAESCQIIELAAIRVEKTERGTLRMADSADVFVKLPEGERIPQKIVELTGITDEQLENEGITEAEAAARFTELISGGPVLLVAHNTQFDLLFTAEMLRRHGNGGPEALKAADYLDSLTVYKDRRAYPHKLANAILTYKLEDKVQNSHRAIDDVAALFEVCKAMDAERSDLLSYVNVFGYNPKYGVSGKRIEKVAYWPQNFNKYMQAPSYTLPAKLRQRRR
;
A
#
# COMPACT_ATOMS: atom_id res chain seq x y z
N MET A 1 14.96 17.93 -7.81
CA MET A 1 15.37 17.00 -6.71
C MET A 1 15.20 15.58 -7.22
N ASN A 2 16.17 14.69 -6.97
CA ASN A 2 16.06 13.28 -7.39
C ASN A 2 15.15 12.55 -6.38
N GLU A 3 13.86 12.56 -6.63
CA GLU A 3 12.83 11.93 -5.81
C GLU A 3 13.00 10.41 -5.80
N LEU A 4 12.91 9.78 -4.62
CA LEU A 4 13.05 8.33 -4.40
C LEU A 4 14.33 7.73 -5.00
N ARG A 5 15.41 8.53 -5.08
CA ARG A 5 16.65 8.15 -5.77
C ARG A 5 17.19 6.80 -5.27
N ASP A 6 17.31 6.64 -3.97
CA ASP A 6 17.93 5.45 -3.37
C ASP A 6 17.04 4.21 -3.58
N VAL A 7 15.72 4.37 -3.60
CA VAL A 7 14.76 3.30 -3.90
C VAL A 7 15.01 2.77 -5.31
N PHE A 8 15.17 3.65 -6.31
CA PHE A 8 15.44 3.27 -7.70
C PHE A 8 16.90 2.86 -7.99
N THR A 9 17.77 2.78 -6.99
CA THR A 9 19.04 2.05 -7.11
C THR A 9 18.85 0.55 -6.96
N LYS A 10 17.80 0.13 -6.23
CA LYS A 10 17.54 -1.29 -5.91
C LYS A 10 16.38 -1.85 -6.75
N TYR A 11 15.35 -1.04 -7.03
CA TYR A 11 14.13 -1.49 -7.70
C TYR A 11 14.04 -0.93 -9.11
N LYS A 12 13.57 -1.77 -10.03
CA LYS A 12 13.24 -1.37 -11.41
C LYS A 12 11.95 -0.56 -11.42
N ALA A 13 10.99 -0.94 -10.57
CA ALA A 13 9.71 -0.28 -10.44
C ALA A 13 9.27 -0.20 -8.97
N VAL A 14 8.46 0.82 -8.69
CA VAL A 14 7.69 0.95 -7.44
C VAL A 14 6.23 0.95 -7.82
N VAL A 15 5.45 0.08 -7.18
CA VAL A 15 3.99 0.02 -7.38
C VAL A 15 3.33 0.51 -6.10
N PHE A 16 2.69 1.66 -6.20
CA PHE A 16 1.81 2.19 -5.17
C PHE A 16 0.43 1.62 -5.41
N PHE A 17 -0.23 1.10 -4.38
CA PHE A 17 -1.53 0.48 -4.53
C PHE A 17 -2.38 0.64 -3.27
N ASP A 18 -3.69 0.51 -3.47
CA ASP A 18 -4.69 0.61 -2.44
C ASP A 18 -5.89 -0.25 -2.82
N THR A 19 -6.64 -0.75 -1.85
CA THR A 19 -7.81 -1.60 -2.08
C THR A 19 -9.00 -1.19 -1.23
N GLU A 20 -10.18 -1.05 -1.85
CA GLU A 20 -11.43 -1.03 -1.12
C GLU A 20 -12.03 -2.44 -1.09
N THR A 21 -12.61 -2.81 0.03
CA THR A 21 -13.01 -4.20 0.31
C THR A 21 -14.37 -4.30 0.96
N THR A 22 -15.01 -5.46 0.89
CA THR A 22 -16.31 -5.69 1.56
C THR A 22 -16.21 -5.81 3.08
N GLY A 23 -14.99 -5.85 3.65
CA GLY A 23 -14.77 -5.96 5.09
C GLY A 23 -13.29 -6.05 5.46
N LEU A 24 -12.97 -6.55 6.64
CA LEU A 24 -11.62 -6.51 7.19
C LEU A 24 -10.83 -7.82 7.04
N GLU A 25 -11.49 -8.94 6.79
CA GLU A 25 -10.89 -10.27 6.80
C GLU A 25 -10.69 -10.79 5.37
N ALA A 26 -9.46 -10.82 4.88
CA ALA A 26 -9.12 -11.18 3.50
C ALA A 26 -9.55 -12.60 3.10
N GLU A 27 -9.69 -13.52 4.05
CA GLU A 27 -10.12 -14.90 3.78
C GLU A 27 -11.63 -15.02 3.45
N SER A 28 -12.45 -14.08 3.95
CA SER A 28 -13.92 -14.10 3.83
C SER A 28 -14.51 -12.88 3.14
N CYS A 29 -13.73 -11.85 2.91
CA CYS A 29 -14.13 -10.63 2.23
C CYS A 29 -13.43 -10.51 0.89
N GLN A 30 -13.89 -9.58 0.06
CA GLN A 30 -13.41 -9.41 -1.30
C GLN A 30 -13.01 -7.98 -1.60
N ILE A 31 -12.12 -7.82 -2.57
CA ILE A 31 -11.78 -6.52 -3.14
C ILE A 31 -12.95 -6.06 -4.01
N ILE A 32 -13.37 -4.81 -3.86
CA ILE A 32 -14.39 -4.15 -4.68
C ILE A 32 -13.83 -3.02 -5.54
N GLU A 33 -12.68 -2.45 -5.15
CA GLU A 33 -11.89 -1.54 -5.98
C GLU A 33 -10.41 -1.85 -5.79
N LEU A 34 -9.66 -1.88 -6.88
CA LEU A 34 -8.21 -2.04 -6.89
C LEU A 34 -7.61 -0.89 -7.68
N ALA A 35 -6.86 -0.04 -7.01
CA ALA A 35 -6.06 0.99 -7.65
C ALA A 35 -4.57 0.71 -7.49
N ALA A 36 -3.80 0.93 -8.54
CA ALA A 36 -2.36 0.81 -8.50
C ALA A 36 -1.71 1.71 -9.54
N ILE A 37 -0.56 2.28 -9.20
CA ILE A 37 0.30 3.05 -10.12
C ILE A 37 1.68 2.42 -10.11
N ARG A 38 2.16 2.00 -11.28
CA ARG A 38 3.53 1.55 -11.49
C ARG A 38 4.40 2.73 -11.90
N VAL A 39 5.37 3.07 -11.08
CA VAL A 39 6.35 4.13 -11.33
C VAL A 39 7.69 3.52 -11.68
N GLU A 40 8.31 4.02 -12.73
CA GLU A 40 9.65 3.63 -13.17
C GLU A 40 10.54 4.87 -13.35
N LYS A 41 11.84 4.66 -13.32
CA LYS A 41 12.82 5.70 -13.62
C LYS A 41 13.18 5.66 -15.10
N THR A 42 13.09 6.81 -15.75
CA THR A 42 13.52 6.95 -17.14
C THR A 42 15.06 6.96 -17.26
N GLU A 43 15.58 6.77 -18.46
CA GLU A 43 17.02 6.90 -18.73
C GLU A 43 17.58 8.27 -18.36
N ARG A 44 16.76 9.31 -18.42
CA ARG A 44 17.12 10.67 -18.00
C ARG A 44 17.09 10.89 -16.48
N GLY A 45 16.70 9.85 -15.72
CA GLY A 45 16.65 9.90 -14.28
C GLY A 45 15.37 10.52 -13.69
N THR A 46 14.38 10.88 -14.49
CA THR A 46 13.07 11.35 -14.04
C THR A 46 12.14 10.16 -13.75
N LEU A 47 11.18 10.34 -12.84
CA LEU A 47 10.14 9.35 -12.58
C LEU A 47 9.01 9.51 -13.61
N ARG A 48 8.45 8.39 -14.06
CA ARG A 48 7.26 8.35 -14.89
C ARG A 48 6.28 7.31 -14.38
N MET A 49 5.00 7.55 -14.50
CA MET A 49 3.98 6.51 -14.43
C MET A 49 4.12 5.66 -15.69
N ALA A 50 4.58 4.41 -15.52
CA ALA A 50 4.80 3.48 -16.61
C ALA A 50 3.51 2.74 -16.95
N ASP A 51 2.68 2.48 -15.94
CA ASP A 51 1.42 1.76 -16.06
C ASP A 51 0.53 2.03 -14.83
N SER A 52 -0.80 1.74 -14.93
CA SER A 52 -1.73 1.91 -13.82
C SER A 52 -2.95 1.01 -13.97
N ALA A 53 -3.61 0.70 -12.87
CA ALA A 53 -4.95 0.14 -12.79
C ALA A 53 -5.80 1.00 -11.88
N ASP A 54 -7.06 1.17 -12.26
CA ASP A 54 -8.13 1.76 -11.45
C ASP A 54 -9.41 1.03 -11.87
N VAL A 55 -9.76 -0.01 -11.12
CA VAL A 55 -10.80 -0.95 -11.55
C VAL A 55 -11.72 -1.33 -10.40
N PHE A 56 -13.01 -1.31 -10.64
CA PHE A 56 -13.99 -1.98 -9.81
C PHE A 56 -13.94 -3.49 -10.07
N VAL A 57 -14.19 -4.27 -9.01
CA VAL A 57 -14.16 -5.73 -9.07
C VAL A 57 -15.54 -6.26 -8.72
N LYS A 58 -16.12 -7.05 -9.62
CA LYS A 58 -17.42 -7.68 -9.42
C LYS A 58 -17.39 -8.66 -8.27
N LEU A 59 -18.44 -8.63 -7.45
CA LEU A 59 -18.67 -9.67 -6.44
C LEU A 59 -19.24 -10.94 -7.09
N PRO A 60 -19.07 -12.11 -6.45
CA PRO A 60 -19.75 -13.33 -6.84
C PRO A 60 -21.28 -13.16 -6.88
N GLU A 61 -21.92 -13.95 -7.70
CA GLU A 61 -23.38 -13.93 -7.83
C GLU A 61 -24.07 -14.12 -6.46
N GLY A 62 -25.00 -13.22 -6.15
CA GLY A 62 -25.76 -13.22 -4.90
C GLY A 62 -25.09 -12.49 -3.73
N GLU A 63 -23.81 -12.12 -3.85
CA GLU A 63 -23.14 -11.28 -2.84
C GLU A 63 -23.46 -9.79 -3.04
N ARG A 64 -23.39 -9.03 -1.96
CA ARG A 64 -23.67 -7.60 -1.92
C ARG A 64 -22.66 -6.87 -1.06
N ILE A 65 -22.40 -5.60 -1.40
CA ILE A 65 -21.56 -4.73 -0.57
C ILE A 65 -22.33 -4.44 0.74
N PRO A 66 -21.71 -4.67 1.91
CA PRO A 66 -22.33 -4.28 3.18
C PRO A 66 -22.62 -2.76 3.21
N GLN A 67 -23.80 -2.38 3.70
CA GLN A 67 -24.26 -0.97 3.72
C GLN A 67 -23.23 -0.02 4.34
N LYS A 68 -22.56 -0.43 5.40
CA LYS A 68 -21.48 0.35 6.05
C LYS A 68 -20.29 0.62 5.12
N ILE A 69 -19.98 -0.30 4.22
CA ILE A 69 -18.90 -0.13 3.24
C ILE A 69 -19.36 0.83 2.14
N VAL A 70 -20.61 0.72 1.67
CA VAL A 70 -21.20 1.70 0.73
C VAL A 70 -21.14 3.12 1.32
N GLU A 71 -21.48 3.30 2.59
CA GLU A 71 -21.42 4.59 3.28
C GLU A 71 -19.98 5.13 3.42
N LEU A 72 -18.99 4.24 3.53
CA LEU A 72 -17.58 4.59 3.69
C LEU A 72 -16.92 4.96 2.36
N THR A 73 -17.15 4.13 1.32
CA THR A 73 -16.43 4.21 0.03
C THR A 73 -17.24 4.93 -1.05
N GLY A 74 -18.56 4.98 -0.89
CA GLY A 74 -19.49 5.44 -1.93
C GLY A 74 -19.70 4.44 -3.08
N ILE A 75 -19.02 3.29 -3.07
CA ILE A 75 -19.12 2.25 -4.11
C ILE A 75 -20.43 1.49 -3.93
N THR A 76 -21.17 1.28 -5.01
CA THR A 76 -22.46 0.60 -5.01
C THR A 76 -22.41 -0.72 -5.78
N ASP A 77 -23.35 -1.63 -5.46
CA ASP A 77 -23.52 -2.88 -6.23
C ASP A 77 -23.76 -2.61 -7.71
N GLU A 78 -24.52 -1.56 -8.04
CA GLU A 78 -24.82 -1.16 -9.42
C GLU A 78 -23.54 -0.75 -10.18
N GLN A 79 -22.64 -0.03 -9.52
CA GLN A 79 -21.34 0.31 -10.12
C GLN A 79 -20.49 -0.93 -10.37
N LEU A 80 -20.42 -1.86 -9.41
CA LEU A 80 -19.69 -3.11 -9.63
C LEU A 80 -20.26 -3.92 -10.78
N GLU A 81 -21.58 -3.98 -10.92
CA GLU A 81 -22.25 -4.72 -11.99
C GLU A 81 -21.97 -4.12 -13.36
N ASN A 82 -22.09 -2.78 -13.49
CA ASN A 82 -22.00 -2.09 -14.77
C ASN A 82 -20.57 -1.80 -15.22
N GLU A 83 -19.65 -1.48 -14.28
CA GLU A 83 -18.31 -0.98 -14.58
C GLU A 83 -17.21 -1.95 -14.13
N GLY A 84 -17.54 -2.91 -13.26
CA GLY A 84 -16.57 -3.82 -12.68
C GLY A 84 -16.09 -4.90 -13.66
N ILE A 85 -14.84 -5.29 -13.48
CA ILE A 85 -14.24 -6.47 -14.13
C ILE A 85 -14.33 -7.68 -13.20
N THR A 86 -14.08 -8.87 -13.70
CA THR A 86 -14.00 -10.07 -12.88
C THR A 86 -12.78 -10.03 -11.95
N GLU A 87 -12.84 -10.73 -10.83
CA GLU A 87 -11.69 -10.87 -9.93
C GLU A 87 -10.49 -11.51 -10.63
N ALA A 88 -10.71 -12.41 -11.59
CA ALA A 88 -9.64 -13.02 -12.39
C ALA A 88 -8.92 -11.99 -13.29
N GLU A 89 -9.67 -11.09 -13.92
CA GLU A 89 -9.10 -9.99 -14.71
C GLU A 89 -8.34 -9.01 -13.83
N ALA A 90 -8.87 -8.66 -12.65
CA ALA A 90 -8.18 -7.80 -11.68
C ALA A 90 -6.87 -8.46 -11.19
N ALA A 91 -6.89 -9.77 -10.91
CA ALA A 91 -5.70 -10.53 -10.54
C ALA A 91 -4.64 -10.55 -11.65
N ALA A 92 -5.05 -10.76 -12.89
CA ALA A 92 -4.16 -10.70 -14.06
C ALA A 92 -3.54 -9.31 -14.20
N ARG A 93 -4.36 -8.27 -14.12
CA ARG A 93 -3.92 -6.88 -14.22
C ARG A 93 -2.93 -6.48 -13.12
N PHE A 94 -3.20 -6.86 -11.88
CA PHE A 94 -2.27 -6.63 -10.78
C PHE A 94 -0.96 -7.41 -10.94
N THR A 95 -1.03 -8.66 -11.42
CA THR A 95 0.16 -9.48 -11.72
C THR A 95 1.06 -8.80 -12.75
N GLU A 96 0.51 -8.22 -13.81
CA GLU A 96 1.27 -7.44 -14.80
C GLU A 96 2.01 -6.27 -14.15
N LEU A 97 1.30 -5.49 -13.31
CA LEU A 97 1.87 -4.33 -12.64
C LEU A 97 3.04 -4.68 -11.71
N ILE A 98 2.99 -5.84 -11.04
CA ILE A 98 4.01 -6.25 -10.07
C ILE A 98 5.10 -7.14 -10.65
N SER A 99 5.08 -7.41 -11.97
CA SER A 99 6.01 -8.28 -12.67
C SER A 99 7.15 -7.51 -13.36
N GLY A 100 8.11 -8.27 -13.93
CA GLY A 100 9.12 -7.73 -14.84
C GLY A 100 10.40 -7.19 -14.19
N GLY A 101 10.75 -7.65 -13.00
CA GLY A 101 12.03 -7.35 -12.33
C GLY A 101 11.89 -7.09 -10.83
N PRO A 102 12.93 -6.56 -10.18
CA PRO A 102 12.81 -6.15 -8.78
C PRO A 102 11.75 -5.04 -8.62
N VAL A 103 10.68 -5.33 -7.88
CA VAL A 103 9.55 -4.40 -7.62
C VAL A 103 9.43 -4.16 -6.12
N LEU A 104 9.15 -2.92 -5.76
CA LEU A 104 8.75 -2.52 -4.42
C LEU A 104 7.26 -2.19 -4.42
N LEU A 105 6.47 -2.90 -3.61
CA LEU A 105 5.06 -2.64 -3.39
C LEU A 105 4.89 -1.71 -2.19
N VAL A 106 4.10 -0.66 -2.34
CA VAL A 106 3.90 0.37 -1.32
C VAL A 106 2.42 0.64 -1.13
N ALA A 107 1.94 0.56 0.11
CA ALA A 107 0.61 1.00 0.51
C ALA A 107 0.65 1.77 1.84
N HIS A 108 -0.48 2.28 2.28
CA HIS A 108 -0.60 2.91 3.61
C HIS A 108 -1.37 2.00 4.56
N ASN A 109 -0.69 1.22 5.36
CA ASN A 109 -1.10 0.01 6.06
C ASN A 109 -1.01 -1.24 5.17
N THR A 110 0.11 -1.35 4.52
CA THR A 110 0.42 -2.36 3.47
C THR A 110 0.07 -3.80 3.86
N GLN A 111 0.08 -4.14 5.14
CA GLN A 111 -0.36 -5.45 5.65
C GLN A 111 -1.78 -5.80 5.17
N PHE A 112 -2.70 -4.84 5.23
CA PHE A 112 -4.09 -5.03 4.84
C PHE A 112 -4.21 -5.35 3.35
N ASP A 113 -3.71 -4.48 2.50
CA ASP A 113 -3.81 -4.61 1.04
C ASP A 113 -3.08 -5.85 0.51
N LEU A 114 -1.92 -6.18 1.11
CA LEU A 114 -1.18 -7.40 0.76
C LEU A 114 -1.95 -8.68 1.08
N LEU A 115 -2.68 -8.73 2.19
CA LEU A 115 -3.47 -9.93 2.52
C LEU A 115 -4.62 -10.11 1.52
N PHE A 116 -5.32 -9.04 1.16
CA PHE A 116 -6.39 -9.09 0.17
C PHE A 116 -5.89 -9.43 -1.24
N THR A 117 -4.82 -8.77 -1.69
CA THR A 117 -4.23 -9.08 -3.00
C THR A 117 -3.63 -10.48 -3.04
N ALA A 118 -3.03 -10.96 -1.95
CA ALA A 118 -2.53 -12.35 -1.85
C ALA A 118 -3.66 -13.37 -1.99
N GLU A 119 -4.81 -13.16 -1.34
CA GLU A 119 -5.97 -14.04 -1.45
C GLU A 119 -6.59 -14.00 -2.86
N MET A 120 -6.72 -12.82 -3.47
CA MET A 120 -7.14 -12.67 -4.87
C MET A 120 -6.22 -13.46 -5.81
N LEU A 121 -4.92 -13.26 -5.71
CA LEU A 121 -3.94 -13.95 -6.55
C LEU A 121 -3.90 -15.46 -6.31
N ARG A 122 -4.10 -15.91 -5.06
CA ARG A 122 -4.17 -17.33 -4.73
C ARG A 122 -5.37 -18.02 -5.40
N ARG A 123 -6.52 -17.33 -5.47
CA ARG A 123 -7.72 -17.87 -6.14
C ARG A 123 -7.55 -18.01 -7.64
N HIS A 124 -6.81 -17.09 -8.28
CA HIS A 124 -6.76 -17.02 -9.74
C HIS A 124 -5.42 -17.46 -10.37
N GLY A 125 -4.36 -17.66 -9.60
CA GLY A 125 -3.08 -18.19 -10.06
C GLY A 125 -2.33 -17.26 -11.05
N ASN A 126 -1.99 -17.81 -12.22
CA ASN A 126 -1.36 -17.08 -13.34
C ASN A 126 -0.02 -16.39 -13.03
N GLY A 127 0.81 -16.95 -12.13
CA GLY A 127 2.10 -16.39 -11.76
C GLY A 127 2.00 -15.21 -10.75
N GLY A 128 0.79 -14.81 -10.36
CA GLY A 128 0.56 -13.72 -9.42
C GLY A 128 1.13 -13.99 -8.02
N PRO A 129 0.91 -15.17 -7.40
CA PRO A 129 1.49 -15.50 -6.10
C PRO A 129 3.02 -15.45 -6.11
N GLU A 130 3.66 -15.93 -7.17
CA GLU A 130 5.12 -15.91 -7.35
C GLU A 130 5.64 -14.49 -7.52
N ALA A 131 4.95 -13.66 -8.32
CA ALA A 131 5.29 -12.26 -8.52
C ALA A 131 5.17 -11.47 -7.21
N LEU A 132 4.09 -11.69 -6.45
CA LEU A 132 3.90 -11.08 -5.13
C LEU A 132 5.00 -11.51 -4.15
N LYS A 133 5.33 -12.80 -4.11
CA LYS A 133 6.42 -13.34 -3.27
C LYS A 133 7.79 -12.79 -3.66
N ALA A 134 8.04 -12.54 -4.94
CA ALA A 134 9.29 -11.98 -5.43
C ALA A 134 9.45 -10.48 -5.10
N ALA A 135 8.35 -9.73 -5.03
CA ALA A 135 8.36 -8.31 -4.68
C ALA A 135 8.81 -8.06 -3.24
N ASP A 136 9.39 -6.90 -2.96
CA ASP A 136 9.61 -6.38 -1.61
C ASP A 136 8.46 -5.42 -1.22
N TYR A 137 8.30 -5.14 0.07
CA TYR A 137 7.18 -4.37 0.60
C TYR A 137 7.65 -3.19 1.43
N LEU A 138 6.99 -2.04 1.29
CA LEU A 138 7.17 -0.86 2.12
C LEU A 138 5.82 -0.40 2.68
N ASP A 139 5.71 -0.35 4.00
CA ASP A 139 4.54 0.21 4.66
C ASP A 139 4.78 1.68 5.01
N SER A 140 4.15 2.58 4.26
CA SER A 140 4.27 4.02 4.49
C SER A 140 3.72 4.44 5.85
N LEU A 141 2.71 3.71 6.37
CA LEU A 141 2.20 3.92 7.72
C LEU A 141 3.25 3.63 8.80
N THR A 142 4.04 2.57 8.62
CA THR A 142 5.17 2.26 9.52
C THR A 142 6.20 3.39 9.54
N VAL A 143 6.56 3.92 8.36
CA VAL A 143 7.46 5.07 8.24
C VAL A 143 6.89 6.30 8.92
N TYR A 144 5.62 6.61 8.65
CA TYR A 144 4.94 7.78 9.19
C TYR A 144 4.83 7.74 10.72
N LYS A 145 4.45 6.58 11.27
CA LYS A 145 4.38 6.35 12.71
C LYS A 145 5.73 6.48 13.42
N ASP A 146 6.82 6.13 12.76
CA ASP A 146 8.17 6.29 13.33
C ASP A 146 8.63 7.75 13.34
N ARG A 147 7.99 8.62 12.54
CA ARG A 147 8.37 10.03 12.38
C ARG A 147 7.41 11.03 13.00
N ARG A 148 6.16 10.64 13.24
CA ARG A 148 5.09 11.55 13.67
C ARG A 148 4.27 10.98 14.81
N ALA A 149 3.74 11.87 15.63
CA ALA A 149 2.75 11.53 16.63
C ALA A 149 1.38 11.22 15.97
N TYR A 150 0.50 10.54 16.71
CA TYR A 150 -0.89 10.32 16.29
C TYR A 150 -1.62 11.65 16.01
N PRO A 151 -2.49 11.73 15.00
CA PRO A 151 -3.09 10.64 14.20
C PRO A 151 -2.26 10.24 12.95
N HIS A 152 -2.51 9.02 12.41
CA HIS A 152 -1.65 8.43 11.38
C HIS A 152 -2.38 7.97 10.10
N LYS A 153 -3.57 8.49 9.80
CA LYS A 153 -4.23 8.23 8.52
C LYS A 153 -3.46 8.87 7.37
N LEU A 154 -3.65 8.40 6.14
CA LEU A 154 -3.06 9.01 4.94
C LEU A 154 -3.40 10.50 4.83
N ALA A 155 -4.65 10.90 5.12
CA ALA A 155 -5.07 12.29 5.19
C ALA A 155 -4.21 13.13 6.16
N ASN A 156 -3.78 12.57 7.29
CA ASN A 156 -2.91 13.27 8.23
C ASN A 156 -1.48 13.42 7.69
N ALA A 157 -1.00 12.45 6.92
CA ALA A 157 0.28 12.55 6.24
C ALA A 157 0.26 13.64 5.16
N ILE A 158 -0.81 13.72 4.37
CA ILE A 158 -1.04 14.79 3.38
C ILE A 158 -0.92 16.16 4.04
N LEU A 159 -1.67 16.40 5.12
CA LEU A 159 -1.62 17.65 5.88
C LEU A 159 -0.22 17.95 6.45
N THR A 160 0.42 16.94 7.05
CA THR A 160 1.73 17.08 7.67
C THR A 160 2.82 17.48 6.68
N TYR A 161 2.77 16.92 5.47
CA TYR A 161 3.72 17.23 4.39
C TYR A 161 3.26 18.36 3.48
N LYS A 162 2.12 19.03 3.78
CA LYS A 162 1.58 20.18 3.03
C LYS A 162 1.34 19.85 1.56
N LEU A 163 0.62 18.79 1.31
CA LEU A 163 0.36 18.26 -0.02
C LEU A 163 -1.08 18.52 -0.49
N GLU A 164 -1.91 19.23 0.28
CA GLU A 164 -3.34 19.46 0.03
C GLU A 164 -3.60 20.11 -1.34
N ASP A 165 -2.69 20.97 -1.78
CA ASP A 165 -2.80 21.60 -3.10
C ASP A 165 -2.37 20.70 -4.28
N LYS A 166 -1.79 19.52 -3.98
CA LYS A 166 -1.26 18.60 -4.98
C LYS A 166 -2.08 17.36 -5.17
N VAL A 167 -2.78 16.92 -4.14
CA VAL A 167 -3.51 15.65 -4.12
C VAL A 167 -4.85 15.78 -3.42
N GLN A 168 -5.79 14.94 -3.83
CA GLN A 168 -7.06 14.75 -3.14
C GLN A 168 -7.02 13.44 -2.35
N ASN A 169 -7.78 13.36 -1.26
CA ASN A 169 -8.06 12.13 -0.53
C ASN A 169 -9.58 12.01 -0.45
N SER A 170 -10.16 11.32 -1.42
CA SER A 170 -11.59 11.23 -1.65
C SER A 170 -12.20 9.91 -1.17
N HIS A 171 -11.40 9.03 -0.56
CA HIS A 171 -11.75 7.62 -0.31
C HIS A 171 -12.10 6.85 -1.61
N ARG A 172 -11.49 7.26 -2.73
CA ARG A 172 -11.37 6.48 -3.95
C ARG A 172 -9.94 5.98 -4.02
N ALA A 173 -9.78 4.69 -4.25
CA ALA A 173 -8.46 4.05 -4.18
C ALA A 173 -7.42 4.74 -5.09
N ILE A 174 -7.81 5.23 -6.27
CA ILE A 174 -6.86 5.90 -7.19
C ILE A 174 -6.36 7.24 -6.65
N ASP A 175 -7.22 8.03 -5.99
CA ASP A 175 -6.81 9.30 -5.38
C ASP A 175 -5.88 9.05 -4.19
N ASP A 176 -6.16 8.00 -3.40
CA ASP A 176 -5.34 7.60 -2.28
C ASP A 176 -3.97 7.07 -2.75
N VAL A 177 -3.91 6.34 -3.86
CA VAL A 177 -2.65 5.91 -4.49
C VAL A 177 -1.82 7.10 -4.99
N ALA A 178 -2.45 8.10 -5.63
CA ALA A 178 -1.77 9.32 -6.06
C ALA A 178 -1.23 10.12 -4.87
N ALA A 179 -2.03 10.24 -3.82
CA ALA A 179 -1.63 10.89 -2.58
C ALA A 179 -0.48 10.14 -1.88
N LEU A 180 -0.55 8.82 -1.82
CA LEU A 180 0.49 7.97 -1.26
C LEU A 180 1.83 8.14 -1.97
N PHE A 181 1.83 8.23 -3.31
CA PHE A 181 3.04 8.50 -4.08
C PHE A 181 3.69 9.84 -3.66
N GLU A 182 2.92 10.93 -3.59
CA GLU A 182 3.43 12.23 -3.17
C GLU A 182 3.89 12.23 -1.70
N VAL A 183 3.18 11.55 -0.80
CA VAL A 183 3.58 11.37 0.60
C VAL A 183 4.93 10.62 0.69
N CYS A 184 5.14 9.56 -0.06
CA CYS A 184 6.41 8.83 -0.07
C CYS A 184 7.56 9.68 -0.61
N LYS A 185 7.33 10.52 -1.62
CA LYS A 185 8.31 11.50 -2.11
C LYS A 185 8.69 12.51 -1.02
N ALA A 186 7.70 13.02 -0.30
CA ALA A 186 7.93 13.95 0.80
C ALA A 186 8.66 13.30 1.97
N MET A 187 8.33 12.04 2.29
CA MET A 187 9.07 11.27 3.29
C MET A 187 10.53 11.04 2.89
N ASP A 188 10.80 10.72 1.62
CA ASP A 188 12.17 10.54 1.13
C ASP A 188 12.96 11.85 1.13
N ALA A 189 12.32 12.97 0.76
CA ALA A 189 12.91 14.30 0.81
C ALA A 189 13.23 14.77 2.24
N GLU A 190 12.38 14.41 3.22
CA GLU A 190 12.65 14.68 4.63
C GLU A 190 13.86 13.87 5.13
N ARG A 191 13.92 12.59 4.76
CA ARG A 191 14.99 11.69 5.15
C ARG A 191 15.09 10.52 4.19
N SER A 192 16.22 10.43 3.47
CA SER A 192 16.50 9.38 2.48
C SER A 192 16.87 8.05 3.13
N ASP A 193 15.90 7.41 3.82
CA ASP A 193 16.10 6.16 4.54
C ASP A 193 14.98 5.12 4.31
N LEU A 194 14.12 5.33 3.30
CA LEU A 194 12.99 4.43 3.02
C LEU A 194 13.42 2.97 2.82
N LEU A 195 14.60 2.73 2.23
CA LEU A 195 15.16 1.39 2.08
C LEU A 195 15.37 0.66 3.42
N SER A 196 15.49 1.39 4.52
CA SER A 196 15.64 0.78 5.85
C SER A 196 14.33 0.21 6.40
N TYR A 197 13.19 0.60 5.82
CA TYR A 197 11.85 0.11 6.19
C TYR A 197 11.35 -1.00 5.27
N VAL A 198 12.10 -1.37 4.24
CA VAL A 198 11.70 -2.44 3.33
C VAL A 198 11.54 -3.76 4.09
N ASN A 199 10.40 -4.41 3.88
CA ASN A 199 9.97 -5.62 4.57
C ASN A 199 9.93 -5.48 6.11
N VAL A 200 9.57 -4.28 6.59
CA VAL A 200 9.41 -3.99 8.02
C VAL A 200 8.05 -3.35 8.25
N PHE A 201 7.18 -4.02 9.00
CA PHE A 201 5.86 -3.52 9.35
C PHE A 201 5.75 -3.28 10.85
N GLY A 202 5.30 -2.07 11.19
CA GLY A 202 5.04 -1.68 12.55
C GLY A 202 3.67 -2.16 13.03
N TYR A 203 3.59 -2.65 14.27
CA TYR A 203 2.33 -3.02 14.87
C TYR A 203 2.18 -2.43 16.27
N ASN A 204 0.94 -2.23 16.72
CA ASN A 204 0.68 -1.80 18.09
C ASN A 204 0.67 -3.02 19.01
N PRO A 205 1.57 -3.10 20.02
CA PRO A 205 1.65 -4.24 20.92
C PRO A 205 0.36 -4.54 21.68
N LYS A 206 -0.51 -3.55 21.87
CA LYS A 206 -1.81 -3.73 22.53
C LYS A 206 -2.76 -4.60 21.72
N TYR A 207 -2.71 -4.50 20.38
CA TYR A 207 -3.64 -5.18 19.47
C TYR A 207 -2.98 -6.32 18.68
N GLY A 208 -1.64 -6.40 18.69
CA GLY A 208 -0.89 -7.37 17.91
C GLY A 208 -0.79 -7.00 16.43
N VAL A 209 -0.38 -7.97 15.63
CA VAL A 209 -0.36 -7.87 14.16
C VAL A 209 -1.76 -8.17 13.65
N SER A 210 -2.29 -7.32 12.78
CA SER A 210 -3.59 -7.54 12.14
C SER A 210 -3.48 -8.63 11.07
N GLY A 211 -4.34 -9.64 11.16
CA GLY A 211 -4.39 -10.73 10.22
C GLY A 211 -3.16 -11.65 10.24
N LYS A 212 -2.97 -12.41 9.16
CA LYS A 212 -1.89 -13.40 9.03
C LYS A 212 -0.53 -12.71 8.83
N ARG A 213 0.50 -13.21 9.51
CA ARG A 213 1.87 -12.71 9.31
C ARG A 213 2.41 -13.10 7.93
N ILE A 214 3.05 -12.16 7.26
CA ILE A 214 3.72 -12.37 5.98
C ILE A 214 5.16 -12.81 6.26
N GLU A 215 5.57 -13.96 5.74
CA GLU A 215 6.83 -14.64 6.08
C GLU A 215 8.08 -13.74 5.89
N LYS A 216 8.13 -12.98 4.82
CA LYS A 216 9.25 -12.10 4.46
C LYS A 216 9.32 -10.84 5.34
N VAL A 217 8.26 -10.50 6.10
CA VAL A 217 8.12 -9.25 6.85
C VAL A 217 8.63 -9.38 8.28
N ALA A 218 9.50 -8.46 8.66
CA ALA A 218 9.90 -8.26 10.06
C ALA A 218 8.90 -7.34 10.76
N TYR A 219 8.23 -7.85 11.78
CA TYR A 219 7.26 -7.09 12.55
C TYR A 219 7.91 -6.37 13.71
N TRP A 220 7.69 -5.06 13.81
CA TRP A 220 8.29 -4.20 14.82
C TRP A 220 7.22 -3.56 15.70
N PRO A 221 7.32 -3.69 17.04
CA PRO A 221 6.38 -3.04 17.94
C PRO A 221 6.57 -1.51 17.90
N GLN A 222 5.50 -0.79 17.54
CA GLN A 222 5.42 0.66 17.59
C GLN A 222 4.41 1.05 18.65
N ASN A 223 4.90 1.57 19.78
CA ASN A 223 4.02 2.04 20.86
C ASN A 223 3.42 3.39 20.49
N PHE A 224 2.10 3.39 20.24
CA PHE A 224 1.35 4.62 20.04
C PHE A 224 0.79 5.09 21.35
N ASN A 225 1.46 6.04 21.91
CA ASN A 225 0.81 6.89 22.87
C ASN A 225 0.39 8.16 22.13
N LYS A 226 -0.93 8.47 22.10
CA LYS A 226 -1.44 9.73 21.52
C LYS A 226 -0.84 10.98 22.18
N TYR A 227 -0.13 10.79 23.30
CA TYR A 227 0.56 11.83 24.03
C TYR A 227 2.08 11.89 23.77
N MET A 228 2.63 11.01 22.90
CA MET A 228 4.04 11.11 22.52
C MET A 228 4.27 12.36 21.68
N GLN A 229 5.12 13.23 22.18
CA GLN A 229 5.41 14.53 21.55
C GLN A 229 6.57 14.50 20.55
N ALA A 230 7.38 13.44 20.53
CA ALA A 230 8.57 13.37 19.70
C ALA A 230 8.59 12.13 18.81
N PRO A 231 8.97 12.27 17.54
CA PRO A 231 9.18 11.15 16.63
C PRO A 231 10.38 10.32 17.10
N SER A 232 10.27 9.01 16.88
CA SER A 232 11.26 8.02 17.30
C SER A 232 12.12 7.52 16.17
N TYR A 233 12.87 8.17 15.43
CA TYR A 233 13.70 7.66 14.32
C TYR A 233 14.62 6.43 14.65
N THR A 234 14.15 5.55 15.53
CA THR A 234 14.97 4.44 16.06
C THR A 234 14.71 3.11 15.37
N LEU A 235 13.58 2.95 14.66
CA LEU A 235 13.19 1.68 14.05
C LEU A 235 14.25 1.14 13.08
N PRO A 236 14.71 1.88 12.06
CA PRO A 236 15.70 1.37 11.10
C PRO A 236 17.06 1.04 11.74
N ALA A 237 17.50 1.84 12.69
CA ALA A 237 18.78 1.62 13.37
C ALA A 237 18.75 0.32 14.19
N LYS A 238 17.68 0.06 14.92
CA LYS A 238 17.51 -1.18 15.71
C LYS A 238 17.46 -2.44 14.84
N LEU A 239 16.84 -2.34 13.66
CA LEU A 239 16.76 -3.46 12.72
C LEU A 239 18.11 -3.76 12.04
N ARG A 240 18.90 -2.72 11.73
CA ARG A 240 20.27 -2.89 11.17
C ARG A 240 21.17 -3.66 12.12
N GLN A 241 21.03 -3.49 13.43
CA GLN A 241 21.81 -4.20 14.45
C GLN A 241 21.47 -5.70 14.55
N ARG A 242 20.25 -6.12 14.16
CA ARG A 242 19.83 -7.53 14.23
C ARG A 242 20.21 -8.36 12.99
N ARG A 243 20.64 -7.72 11.91
CA ARG A 243 21.10 -8.39 10.68
C ARG A 243 22.61 -8.61 10.61
N ARG A 244 23.34 -8.27 11.68
CA ARG A 244 24.73 -8.61 11.93
C ARG A 244 24.81 -9.76 12.95
#